data_a0cc6b443dfc8e98273fac33e6028780
#
_entry.id   a0cc6b443dfc8e98273fac33e6028780
#
_cell.length_a   1.000
_cell.length_b   1.000
_cell.length_c   1.000
_cell.angle_alpha   90.00
_cell.angle_beta   90.00
_cell.angle_gamma   90.00
#
_symmetry.space_group_name_H-M   'P 1'
#
loop_
_entity.id
_entity.type
_entity.pdbx_description
1 polymer ?
#
loop_
_entity_poly.entity_id
_entity_poly.type
_entity_poly.pdbx_seq_one_letter_code
_entity_poly.pdbx_strand_id
1 'polypeptide(L)'
;MEYVYQVAPEHGPRVVAIGGGTGLSTLLRGLKLYTKQITAIVTVADDGGGSGVLRQDLGMPPPGDIRHCMEALANVEPLMAQLLQYRFREGGLAGQSFGNLLLAALNGILPTFDQAVEGMSQVLAITGRILPVTTENVQLKAEFENGTSIVGESVIGAFKKEQNCRIKRVRLLPETAEALPAAIEAIEKAEMIIFAPGSLYTSIIPDLLVNGIVDAIKRSDALKVYACNIMTQEGETEGYTVSDHIRALFDHSCDGLFHLCLTNNGTLPQTVVEKYRQRGAEVIFCDKESCEAMGVEIISRAVATVDNGRVRHNSGHLARELMALHAERTIRVAGASKKQIPRYRRET
;
A
#
# COMPACT_ATOMS: atom_id res chain seq x y z
N MET A 1 -14.75 3.27 25.97
CA MET A 1 -15.74 2.26 25.49
C MET A 1 -15.11 1.64 24.26
N GLU A 2 -14.57 0.41 24.36
CA GLU A 2 -13.99 -0.30 23.22
C GLU A 2 -15.17 -0.72 22.31
N TYR A 3 -15.32 -0.05 21.17
CA TYR A 3 -16.17 -0.53 20.10
C TYR A 3 -15.50 -1.75 19.47
N VAL A 4 -15.89 -2.94 19.90
CA VAL A 4 -15.53 -4.15 19.21
C VAL A 4 -16.32 -4.16 17.89
N TYR A 5 -15.58 -4.08 16.77
CA TYR A 5 -16.17 -4.21 15.43
C TYR A 5 -16.68 -5.66 15.27
N GLN A 6 -18.01 -5.85 15.44
CA GLN A 6 -18.66 -7.17 15.44
C GLN A 6 -19.43 -7.44 14.14
N VAL A 7 -19.03 -6.85 13.03
CA VAL A 7 -19.62 -7.17 11.73
C VAL A 7 -18.93 -8.43 11.18
N ALA A 8 -19.71 -9.42 10.78
CA ALA A 8 -19.15 -10.57 10.09
C ALA A 8 -18.42 -10.11 8.81
N PRO A 9 -17.24 -10.69 8.47
CA PRO A 9 -16.43 -10.23 7.33
C PRO A 9 -17.19 -10.18 6.00
N GLU A 10 -18.25 -10.98 5.83
CA GLU A 10 -19.14 -10.96 4.67
C GLU A 10 -19.86 -9.61 4.49
N HIS A 11 -20.10 -8.90 5.57
CA HIS A 11 -20.84 -7.63 5.62
C HIS A 11 -19.93 -6.43 5.94
N GLY A 12 -18.62 -6.65 5.93
CA GLY A 12 -17.65 -5.57 6.11
C GLY A 12 -17.66 -4.56 4.96
N PRO A 13 -17.10 -3.35 5.15
CA PRO A 13 -17.07 -2.32 4.12
C PRO A 13 -16.23 -2.70 2.92
N ARG A 14 -16.49 -2.03 1.79
CA ARG A 14 -15.63 -2.09 0.60
C ARG A 14 -14.38 -1.26 0.85
N VAL A 15 -13.26 -1.95 0.98
CA VAL A 15 -11.96 -1.34 1.27
C VAL A 15 -11.05 -1.44 0.05
N VAL A 16 -10.53 -0.32 -0.39
CA VAL A 16 -9.43 -0.25 -1.36
C VAL A 16 -8.14 0.04 -0.60
N ALA A 17 -7.11 -0.79 -0.81
CA ALA A 17 -5.77 -0.59 -0.28
C ALA A 17 -4.78 -0.39 -1.44
N ILE A 18 -4.07 0.74 -1.45
CA ILE A 18 -3.17 1.16 -2.55
C ILE A 18 -1.73 1.08 -2.05
N GLY A 19 -0.82 0.51 -2.87
CA GLY A 19 0.60 0.43 -2.58
C GLY A 19 1.27 -0.84 -3.10
N GLY A 20 2.36 -1.27 -2.44
CA GLY A 20 3.13 -2.46 -2.84
C GLY A 20 3.88 -3.10 -1.68
N GLY A 21 4.57 -4.18 -1.99
CA GLY A 21 5.53 -4.83 -1.11
C GLY A 21 4.99 -5.41 0.18
N THR A 22 5.89 -5.49 1.15
CA THR A 22 5.63 -6.11 2.45
C THR A 22 4.64 -5.31 3.31
N GLY A 23 4.59 -3.97 3.15
CA GLY A 23 3.72 -3.12 3.94
C GLY A 23 2.25 -3.34 3.59
N LEU A 24 1.91 -3.30 2.31
CA LEU A 24 0.57 -3.60 1.83
C LEU A 24 0.15 -5.02 2.20
N SER A 25 0.99 -6.04 1.96
CA SER A 25 0.67 -7.43 2.31
C SER A 25 0.45 -7.62 3.82
N THR A 26 1.17 -6.88 4.68
CA THR A 26 0.94 -6.89 6.13
C THR A 26 -0.43 -6.32 6.49
N LEU A 27 -0.83 -5.21 5.87
CA LEU A 27 -2.16 -4.62 6.05
C LEU A 27 -3.27 -5.60 5.60
N LEU A 28 -3.12 -6.20 4.43
CA LEU A 28 -4.10 -7.13 3.86
C LEU A 28 -4.36 -8.35 4.73
N ARG A 29 -3.31 -8.91 5.38
CA ARG A 29 -3.46 -10.01 6.36
C ARG A 29 -4.38 -9.65 7.52
N GLY A 30 -4.35 -8.40 7.95
CA GLY A 30 -5.26 -7.91 8.99
C GLY A 30 -6.65 -7.63 8.47
N LEU A 31 -6.78 -6.95 7.34
CA LEU A 31 -8.07 -6.54 6.77
C LEU A 31 -8.99 -7.71 6.45
N LYS A 32 -8.45 -8.85 5.95
CA LYS A 32 -9.27 -10.03 5.62
C LYS A 32 -10.02 -10.63 6.81
N LEU A 33 -9.65 -10.26 8.04
CA LEU A 33 -10.36 -10.67 9.25
C LEU A 33 -11.63 -9.83 9.50
N TYR A 34 -11.77 -8.69 8.84
CA TYR A 34 -12.85 -7.73 9.06
C TYR A 34 -13.77 -7.53 7.86
N THR A 35 -13.28 -7.77 6.65
CA THR A 35 -14.09 -7.66 5.43
C THR A 35 -13.61 -8.62 4.36
N LYS A 36 -14.54 -9.17 3.57
CA LYS A 36 -14.25 -9.91 2.34
C LYS A 36 -14.23 -8.99 1.11
N GLN A 37 -14.67 -7.74 1.26
CA GLN A 37 -14.77 -6.77 0.17
C GLN A 37 -13.49 -5.92 0.06
N ILE A 38 -12.34 -6.59 -0.06
CA ILE A 38 -11.02 -5.95 -0.20
C ILE A 38 -10.66 -5.90 -1.68
N THR A 39 -10.20 -4.75 -2.13
CA THR A 39 -9.46 -4.61 -3.40
C THR A 39 -8.09 -4.03 -3.12
N ALA A 40 -7.03 -4.79 -3.38
CA ALA A 40 -5.67 -4.31 -3.37
C ALA A 40 -5.30 -3.78 -4.76
N ILE A 41 -4.93 -2.51 -4.87
CA ILE A 41 -4.36 -1.91 -6.08
C ILE A 41 -2.85 -1.88 -5.87
N VAL A 42 -2.12 -2.56 -6.76
CA VAL A 42 -0.72 -2.92 -6.53
C VAL A 42 0.16 -2.34 -7.62
N THR A 43 1.26 -1.70 -7.20
CA THR A 43 2.27 -1.17 -8.11
C THR A 43 2.91 -2.24 -8.98
N VAL A 44 3.28 -1.86 -10.19
CA VAL A 44 3.97 -2.69 -11.20
C VAL A 44 5.27 -2.02 -11.67
N ALA A 45 5.89 -1.21 -10.82
CA ALA A 45 7.14 -0.52 -11.14
C ALA A 45 8.40 -1.28 -10.71
N ASP A 46 8.28 -2.38 -9.92
CA ASP A 46 9.41 -3.22 -9.46
C ASP A 46 10.20 -3.78 -10.66
N ASP A 47 11.52 -3.63 -10.63
CA ASP A 47 12.44 -4.19 -11.61
C ASP A 47 13.59 -4.96 -10.95
N GLY A 48 13.46 -5.26 -9.66
CA GLY A 48 14.48 -5.94 -8.87
C GLY A 48 14.41 -7.45 -8.88
N GLY A 49 15.54 -8.09 -8.63
CA GLY A 49 15.66 -9.53 -8.39
C GLY A 49 14.94 -10.41 -9.41
N GLY A 50 14.22 -11.43 -8.93
CA GLY A 50 13.49 -12.37 -9.80
C GLY A 50 12.32 -11.73 -10.58
N SER A 51 11.70 -10.66 -10.06
CA SER A 51 10.67 -9.92 -10.78
C SER A 51 11.24 -9.21 -12.01
N GLY A 52 12.41 -8.57 -11.85
CA GLY A 52 13.08 -7.89 -12.95
C GLY A 52 13.51 -8.86 -14.06
N VAL A 53 14.01 -10.04 -13.70
CA VAL A 53 14.37 -11.10 -14.69
C VAL A 53 13.14 -11.51 -15.50
N LEU A 54 12.03 -11.86 -14.85
CA LEU A 54 10.79 -12.27 -15.55
C LEU A 54 10.23 -11.14 -16.43
N ARG A 55 10.32 -9.90 -15.96
CA ARG A 55 9.94 -8.73 -16.75
C ARG A 55 10.77 -8.60 -18.02
N GLN A 56 12.08 -8.77 -17.92
CA GLN A 56 12.99 -8.68 -19.09
C GLN A 56 12.82 -9.86 -20.05
N ASP A 57 12.75 -11.08 -19.52
CA ASP A 57 12.73 -12.29 -20.33
C ASP A 57 11.37 -12.54 -21.01
N LEU A 58 10.27 -12.19 -20.33
CA LEU A 58 8.91 -12.50 -20.76
C LEU A 58 8.09 -11.28 -21.19
N GLY A 59 8.61 -10.06 -21.00
CA GLY A 59 7.88 -8.82 -21.31
C GLY A 59 6.63 -8.59 -20.46
N MET A 60 6.50 -9.27 -19.31
CA MET A 60 5.33 -9.18 -18.42
C MET A 60 5.53 -8.12 -17.34
N PRO A 61 4.46 -7.55 -16.76
CA PRO A 61 4.59 -6.75 -15.56
C PRO A 61 5.23 -7.54 -14.39
N PRO A 62 5.95 -6.89 -13.47
CA PRO A 62 6.66 -7.56 -12.38
C PRO A 62 5.70 -8.26 -11.43
N PRO A 63 5.88 -9.55 -11.13
CA PRO A 63 4.94 -10.32 -10.32
C PRO A 63 5.14 -10.18 -8.81
N GLY A 64 6.26 -9.61 -8.33
CA GLY A 64 6.70 -9.71 -6.96
C GLY A 64 5.71 -9.17 -5.93
N ASP A 65 5.28 -7.93 -6.08
CA ASP A 65 4.36 -7.27 -5.15
C ASP A 65 2.96 -7.88 -5.20
N ILE A 66 2.48 -8.21 -6.41
CA ILE A 66 1.21 -8.91 -6.61
C ILE A 66 1.23 -10.25 -5.88
N ARG A 67 2.31 -11.05 -6.04
CA ARG A 67 2.47 -12.32 -5.32
C ARG A 67 2.44 -12.13 -3.80
N HIS A 68 3.11 -11.12 -3.24
CA HIS A 68 3.06 -10.84 -1.80
C HIS A 68 1.64 -10.54 -1.31
N CYS A 69 0.85 -9.82 -2.10
CA CYS A 69 -0.55 -9.55 -1.80
C CYS A 69 -1.40 -10.82 -1.89
N MET A 70 -1.16 -11.68 -2.88
CA MET A 70 -1.83 -12.98 -3.00
C MET A 70 -1.57 -13.88 -1.81
N GLU A 71 -0.31 -14.01 -1.38
CA GLU A 71 0.06 -14.77 -0.17
C GLU A 71 -0.65 -14.25 1.09
N ALA A 72 -0.83 -12.93 1.19
CA ALA A 72 -1.52 -12.31 2.33
C ALA A 72 -3.02 -12.62 2.36
N LEU A 73 -3.66 -12.65 1.20
CA LEU A 73 -5.10 -12.85 1.06
C LEU A 73 -5.49 -14.32 0.82
N ALA A 74 -4.54 -15.19 0.50
CA ALA A 74 -4.78 -16.60 0.21
C ALA A 74 -5.41 -17.35 1.41
N ASN A 75 -6.27 -18.32 1.08
CA ASN A 75 -6.87 -19.27 2.01
C ASN A 75 -6.48 -20.69 1.57
N VAL A 76 -5.20 -20.99 1.66
CA VAL A 76 -4.60 -22.24 1.17
C VAL A 76 -3.98 -23.05 2.29
N GLU A 77 -3.79 -24.33 2.05
CA GLU A 77 -3.10 -25.23 2.96
C GLU A 77 -1.64 -24.77 3.22
N PRO A 78 -1.10 -25.06 4.42
CA PRO A 78 0.24 -24.60 4.81
C PRO A 78 1.36 -24.95 3.82
N LEU A 79 1.27 -26.10 3.16
CA LEU A 79 2.27 -26.51 2.17
C LEU A 79 2.22 -25.60 0.91
N MET A 80 1.02 -25.23 0.45
CA MET A 80 0.88 -24.29 -0.67
C MET A 80 1.44 -22.92 -0.31
N ALA A 81 1.21 -22.44 0.92
CA ALA A 81 1.79 -21.19 1.38
C ALA A 81 3.32 -21.23 1.39
N GLN A 82 3.93 -22.36 1.80
CA GLN A 82 5.38 -22.56 1.74
C GLN A 82 5.89 -22.61 0.29
N LEU A 83 5.16 -23.28 -0.64
CA LEU A 83 5.51 -23.35 -2.06
C LEU A 83 5.53 -21.97 -2.68
N LEU A 84 4.54 -21.12 -2.44
CA LEU A 84 4.48 -19.75 -2.98
C LEU A 84 5.69 -18.90 -2.55
N GLN A 85 6.19 -19.13 -1.34
CA GLN A 85 7.35 -18.43 -0.79
C GLN A 85 8.68 -19.10 -1.16
N TYR A 86 8.64 -20.34 -1.66
CA TYR A 86 9.85 -21.07 -1.98
C TYR A 86 10.67 -20.34 -3.02
N ARG A 87 11.97 -20.16 -2.74
CA ARG A 87 12.92 -19.56 -3.68
C ARG A 87 13.97 -20.60 -4.04
N PHE A 88 14.14 -20.78 -5.36
CA PHE A 88 15.16 -21.67 -5.89
C PHE A 88 16.56 -21.16 -5.53
N ARG A 89 17.43 -22.05 -5.10
CA ARG A 89 18.77 -21.70 -4.62
C ARG A 89 19.85 -22.06 -5.60
N GLU A 90 19.57 -22.98 -6.54
CA GLU A 90 20.54 -23.60 -7.44
C GLU A 90 19.97 -23.71 -8.85
N GLY A 91 20.89 -23.94 -9.84
CA GLY A 91 20.53 -24.14 -11.23
C GLY A 91 20.04 -22.89 -11.94
N GLY A 92 19.45 -23.07 -13.11
CA GLY A 92 18.94 -21.97 -13.96
C GLY A 92 17.79 -21.15 -13.36
N LEU A 93 17.14 -21.67 -12.32
CA LEU A 93 16.08 -20.98 -11.61
C LEU A 93 16.57 -20.27 -10.34
N ALA A 94 17.87 -20.29 -10.02
CA ALA A 94 18.40 -19.67 -8.83
C ALA A 94 17.95 -18.21 -8.70
N GLY A 95 17.44 -17.83 -7.51
CA GLY A 95 16.89 -16.49 -7.27
C GLY A 95 15.41 -16.32 -7.62
N GLN A 96 14.82 -17.18 -8.43
CA GLN A 96 13.39 -17.15 -8.73
C GLN A 96 12.55 -17.70 -7.58
N SER A 97 11.36 -17.12 -7.33
CA SER A 97 10.37 -17.70 -6.41
C SER A 97 9.34 -18.51 -7.19
N PHE A 98 8.89 -19.62 -6.60
CA PHE A 98 7.84 -20.45 -7.21
C PHE A 98 6.57 -19.64 -7.50
N GLY A 99 6.14 -18.77 -6.56
CA GLY A 99 4.95 -17.97 -6.77
C GLY A 99 5.06 -16.97 -7.94
N ASN A 100 6.25 -16.39 -8.17
CA ASN A 100 6.47 -15.56 -9.37
C ASN A 100 6.41 -16.39 -10.65
N LEU A 101 7.00 -17.60 -10.65
CA LEU A 101 6.94 -18.50 -11.80
C LEU A 101 5.52 -19.00 -12.07
N LEU A 102 4.72 -19.25 -11.03
CA LEU A 102 3.32 -19.62 -11.17
C LEU A 102 2.52 -18.50 -11.87
N LEU A 103 2.70 -17.24 -11.44
CA LEU A 103 2.03 -16.11 -12.09
C LEU A 103 2.53 -15.91 -13.52
N ALA A 104 3.83 -16.08 -13.77
CA ALA A 104 4.40 -16.02 -15.12
C ALA A 104 3.83 -17.11 -16.04
N ALA A 105 3.66 -18.33 -15.55
CA ALA A 105 3.01 -19.41 -16.29
C ALA A 105 1.55 -19.09 -16.64
N LEU A 106 0.80 -18.56 -15.69
CA LEU A 106 -0.59 -18.10 -15.92
C LEU A 106 -0.64 -16.96 -16.94
N ASN A 107 0.31 -16.03 -16.90
CA ASN A 107 0.42 -14.96 -17.89
C ASN A 107 0.74 -15.48 -19.31
N GLY A 108 1.41 -16.63 -19.42
CA GLY A 108 1.61 -17.31 -20.70
C GLY A 108 0.39 -18.09 -21.22
N ILE A 109 -0.57 -18.42 -20.34
CA ILE A 109 -1.79 -19.16 -20.68
C ILE A 109 -2.95 -18.21 -20.99
N LEU A 110 -3.06 -17.10 -20.24
CA LEU A 110 -4.19 -16.17 -20.27
C LEU A 110 -3.85 -14.94 -21.14
N PRO A 111 -4.86 -14.32 -21.78
CA PRO A 111 -4.63 -13.25 -22.76
C PRO A 111 -3.96 -11.99 -22.21
N THR A 112 -4.22 -11.66 -20.93
CA THR A 112 -3.73 -10.41 -20.31
C THR A 112 -3.22 -10.67 -18.90
N PHE A 113 -2.34 -9.79 -18.42
CA PHE A 113 -1.73 -9.91 -17.10
C PHE A 113 -2.76 -9.81 -15.95
N ASP A 114 -3.74 -8.93 -16.06
CA ASP A 114 -4.82 -8.81 -15.08
C ASP A 114 -5.67 -10.09 -15.01
N GLN A 115 -5.92 -10.75 -16.14
CA GLN A 115 -6.56 -12.07 -16.16
C GLN A 115 -5.68 -13.15 -15.52
N ALA A 116 -4.35 -13.09 -15.72
CA ALA A 116 -3.42 -14.00 -15.04
C ALA A 116 -3.46 -13.80 -13.51
N VAL A 117 -3.53 -12.54 -13.05
CA VAL A 117 -3.70 -12.19 -11.63
C VAL A 117 -5.03 -12.72 -11.09
N GLU A 118 -6.12 -12.59 -11.84
CA GLU A 118 -7.43 -13.15 -11.48
C GLU A 118 -7.40 -14.67 -11.43
N GLY A 119 -6.82 -15.32 -12.42
CA GLY A 119 -6.67 -16.78 -12.48
C GLY A 119 -5.88 -17.32 -11.27
N MET A 120 -4.76 -16.68 -10.92
CA MET A 120 -4.00 -17.04 -9.73
C MET A 120 -4.82 -16.80 -8.44
N SER A 121 -5.60 -15.74 -8.41
CA SER A 121 -6.49 -15.43 -7.27
C SER A 121 -7.53 -16.53 -7.04
N GLN A 122 -8.08 -17.10 -8.12
CA GLN A 122 -9.02 -18.24 -8.07
C GLN A 122 -8.32 -19.51 -7.58
N VAL A 123 -7.15 -19.84 -8.12
CA VAL A 123 -6.34 -21.02 -7.72
C VAL A 123 -6.00 -20.97 -6.23
N LEU A 124 -5.72 -19.78 -5.69
CA LEU A 124 -5.34 -19.57 -4.29
C LEU A 124 -6.53 -19.28 -3.38
N ALA A 125 -7.74 -19.27 -3.90
CA ALA A 125 -8.97 -18.94 -3.16
C ALA A 125 -8.79 -17.70 -2.27
N ILE A 126 -8.27 -16.60 -2.83
CA ILE A 126 -7.98 -15.40 -2.05
C ILE A 126 -9.25 -14.74 -1.52
N THR A 127 -9.14 -14.04 -0.40
CA THR A 127 -10.18 -13.16 0.11
C THR A 127 -10.07 -11.79 -0.56
N GLY A 128 -11.12 -11.37 -1.29
CA GLY A 128 -11.12 -10.08 -2.01
C GLY A 128 -10.52 -10.18 -3.40
N ARG A 129 -9.96 -9.07 -3.90
CA ARG A 129 -9.41 -8.92 -5.26
C ARG A 129 -8.04 -8.26 -5.21
N ILE A 130 -7.21 -8.62 -6.18
CA ILE A 130 -5.91 -7.96 -6.43
C ILE A 130 -5.91 -7.46 -7.87
N LEU A 131 -5.61 -6.19 -8.03
CA LEU A 131 -5.55 -5.53 -9.33
C LEU A 131 -4.18 -4.87 -9.50
N PRO A 132 -3.47 -5.09 -10.59
CA PRO A 132 -2.35 -4.22 -10.94
C PRO A 132 -2.90 -2.80 -11.18
N VAL A 133 -2.15 -1.77 -10.76
CA VAL A 133 -2.57 -0.38 -10.99
C VAL A 133 -2.70 -0.07 -12.48
N THR A 134 -1.84 -0.65 -13.29
CA THR A 134 -1.85 -0.64 -14.77
C THR A 134 -1.31 -1.96 -15.29
N THR A 135 -1.65 -2.32 -16.53
CA THR A 135 -1.07 -3.47 -17.25
C THR A 135 0.06 -3.04 -18.20
N GLU A 136 0.32 -1.74 -18.28
CA GLU A 136 1.40 -1.22 -19.11
C GLU A 136 2.78 -1.48 -18.53
N ASN A 137 3.77 -1.57 -19.39
CA ASN A 137 5.16 -1.75 -18.98
C ASN A 137 5.78 -0.40 -18.56
N VAL A 138 5.71 -0.08 -17.28
CA VAL A 138 6.20 1.18 -16.72
C VAL A 138 7.53 1.01 -16.00
N GLN A 139 8.38 2.03 -16.07
CA GLN A 139 9.61 2.14 -15.29
C GLN A 139 9.54 3.36 -14.37
N LEU A 140 10.22 3.29 -13.25
CA LEU A 140 10.30 4.42 -12.31
C LEU A 140 11.58 5.22 -12.57
N LYS A 141 11.45 6.53 -12.76
CA LYS A 141 12.55 7.49 -12.84
C LYS A 141 12.53 8.36 -11.60
N ALA A 142 13.68 8.44 -10.89
CA ALA A 142 13.87 9.38 -9.79
C ALA A 142 14.73 10.56 -10.24
N GLU A 143 14.32 11.77 -9.84
CA GLU A 143 15.04 13.03 -10.00
C GLU A 143 15.45 13.51 -8.60
N PHE A 144 16.70 13.96 -8.45
CA PHE A 144 17.28 14.36 -7.18
C PHE A 144 17.43 15.90 -7.10
N GLU A 145 17.53 16.43 -5.86
CA GLU A 145 17.63 17.89 -5.64
C GLU A 145 18.89 18.50 -6.30
N ASN A 146 19.95 17.72 -6.49
CA ASN A 146 21.18 18.15 -7.19
C ASN A 146 21.06 18.15 -8.71
N GLY A 147 19.88 17.82 -9.27
CA GLY A 147 19.60 17.78 -10.70
C GLY A 147 19.97 16.47 -11.40
N THR A 148 20.54 15.48 -10.68
CA THR A 148 20.80 14.15 -11.24
C THR A 148 19.52 13.33 -11.34
N SER A 149 19.51 12.29 -12.15
CA SER A 149 18.37 11.36 -12.24
C SER A 149 18.82 9.93 -12.57
N ILE A 150 18.00 8.95 -12.19
CA ILE A 150 18.21 7.53 -12.49
C ILE A 150 16.88 6.88 -12.88
N VAL A 151 16.94 5.88 -13.76
CA VAL A 151 15.79 5.04 -14.14
C VAL A 151 16.01 3.64 -13.60
N GLY A 152 14.96 3.07 -13.02
CA GLY A 152 14.95 1.73 -12.41
C GLY A 152 14.67 1.82 -10.90
N GLU A 153 13.60 1.18 -10.46
CA GLU A 153 13.16 1.14 -9.07
C GLU A 153 14.26 0.59 -8.15
N SER A 154 14.83 -0.55 -8.50
CA SER A 154 15.80 -1.30 -7.70
C SER A 154 17.11 -0.56 -7.45
N VAL A 155 17.46 0.41 -8.28
CA VAL A 155 18.72 1.17 -8.20
C VAL A 155 18.59 2.53 -7.52
N ILE A 156 17.36 3.04 -7.32
CA ILE A 156 17.12 4.36 -6.73
C ILE A 156 17.77 4.52 -5.35
N GLY A 157 17.58 3.54 -4.47
CA GLY A 157 18.12 3.62 -3.11
C GLY A 157 19.65 3.64 -3.06
N ALA A 158 20.32 2.86 -3.89
CA ALA A 158 21.79 2.86 -3.99
C ALA A 158 22.30 4.18 -4.58
N PHE A 159 21.67 4.65 -5.65
CA PHE A 159 22.04 5.91 -6.30
C PHE A 159 21.84 7.11 -5.38
N LYS A 160 20.72 7.16 -4.60
CA LYS A 160 20.49 8.21 -3.61
C LYS A 160 21.62 8.30 -2.58
N LYS A 161 22.09 7.14 -2.08
CA LYS A 161 23.21 7.10 -1.14
C LYS A 161 24.50 7.63 -1.75
N GLU A 162 24.78 7.25 -2.99
CA GLU A 162 25.94 7.75 -3.74
C GLU A 162 25.89 9.27 -3.92
N GLN A 163 24.73 9.81 -4.31
CA GLN A 163 24.53 11.23 -4.51
C GLN A 163 24.45 12.03 -3.19
N ASN A 164 24.22 11.37 -2.05
CA ASN A 164 24.00 11.98 -0.74
C ASN A 164 23.01 13.17 -0.78
N CYS A 165 21.90 12.98 -1.46
CA CYS A 165 20.96 14.04 -1.77
C CYS A 165 19.52 13.49 -1.75
N ARG A 166 18.54 14.33 -1.44
CA ARG A 166 17.13 13.92 -1.36
C ARG A 166 16.54 13.66 -2.75
N ILE A 167 15.59 12.72 -2.80
CA ILE A 167 14.73 12.56 -3.97
C ILE A 167 13.83 13.79 -4.06
N LYS A 168 13.91 14.50 -5.18
CA LYS A 168 13.05 15.64 -5.46
C LYS A 168 11.70 15.21 -6.00
N ARG A 169 11.70 14.26 -6.93
CA ARG A 169 10.49 13.75 -7.58
C ARG A 169 10.74 12.39 -8.22
N VAL A 170 9.69 11.59 -8.28
CA VAL A 170 9.65 10.39 -9.13
C VAL A 170 8.60 10.53 -10.22
N ARG A 171 8.80 9.84 -11.34
CA ARG A 171 7.90 9.81 -12.50
C ARG A 171 7.84 8.40 -13.07
N LEU A 172 6.74 8.06 -13.69
CA LEU A 172 6.64 6.85 -14.51
C LEU A 172 7.16 7.11 -15.93
N LEU A 173 7.70 6.09 -16.56
CA LEU A 173 8.03 6.07 -17.98
C LEU A 173 7.34 4.88 -18.63
N PRO A 174 6.37 5.10 -19.53
CA PRO A 174 5.87 6.40 -19.99
C PRO A 174 5.01 7.11 -18.92
N GLU A 175 4.98 8.45 -18.95
CA GLU A 175 4.12 9.25 -18.06
C GLU A 175 2.62 9.16 -18.43
N THR A 176 2.33 8.54 -19.57
CA THR A 176 0.97 8.39 -20.14
C THR A 176 0.31 7.07 -19.72
N ALA A 177 0.92 6.29 -18.84
CA ALA A 177 0.36 5.01 -18.42
C ALA A 177 -1.04 5.18 -17.80
N GLU A 178 -2.02 4.42 -18.32
CA GLU A 178 -3.42 4.49 -17.91
C GLU A 178 -3.74 3.43 -16.86
N ALA A 179 -4.61 3.79 -15.93
CA ALA A 179 -5.05 2.87 -14.88
C ALA A 179 -5.92 1.74 -15.44
N LEU A 180 -5.81 0.56 -14.85
CA LEU A 180 -6.74 -0.52 -15.12
C LEU A 180 -8.17 -0.05 -14.80
N PRO A 181 -9.15 -0.14 -15.75
CA PRO A 181 -10.52 0.33 -15.52
C PRO A 181 -11.16 -0.25 -14.26
N ALA A 182 -10.88 -1.52 -13.95
CA ALA A 182 -11.36 -2.17 -12.74
C ALA A 182 -10.79 -1.54 -11.44
N ALA A 183 -9.60 -0.92 -11.48
CA ALA A 183 -9.03 -0.20 -10.36
C ALA A 183 -9.78 1.12 -10.12
N ILE A 184 -10.08 1.86 -11.19
CA ILE A 184 -10.90 3.07 -11.13
C ILE A 184 -12.28 2.77 -10.52
N GLU A 185 -12.96 1.75 -11.04
CA GLU A 185 -14.28 1.33 -10.56
C GLU A 185 -14.24 0.95 -9.06
N ALA A 186 -13.20 0.24 -8.64
CA ALA A 186 -13.03 -0.16 -7.23
C ALA A 186 -12.86 1.06 -6.32
N ILE A 187 -12.05 2.06 -6.74
CA ILE A 187 -11.85 3.32 -6.01
C ILE A 187 -13.15 4.10 -5.87
N GLU A 188 -13.93 4.23 -6.95
CA GLU A 188 -15.18 4.98 -6.96
C GLU A 188 -16.27 4.33 -6.09
N LYS A 189 -16.26 3.00 -5.98
CA LYS A 189 -17.21 2.25 -5.16
C LYS A 189 -16.76 2.01 -3.72
N ALA A 190 -15.54 2.41 -3.37
CA ALA A 190 -14.99 2.19 -2.04
C ALA A 190 -15.76 2.96 -0.96
N GLU A 191 -15.81 2.38 0.24
CA GLU A 191 -16.23 3.06 1.47
C GLU A 191 -15.02 3.53 2.28
N MET A 192 -13.86 2.90 2.05
CA MET A 192 -12.59 3.28 2.63
C MET A 192 -11.46 3.07 1.63
N ILE A 193 -10.59 4.07 1.49
CA ILE A 193 -9.36 4.01 0.71
C ILE A 193 -8.19 4.16 1.68
N ILE A 194 -7.26 3.20 1.65
CA ILE A 194 -6.09 3.19 2.52
C ILE A 194 -4.85 3.28 1.64
N PHE A 195 -4.06 4.34 1.82
CA PHE A 195 -2.68 4.36 1.32
C PHE A 195 -1.86 3.53 2.29
N ALA A 196 -1.46 2.34 1.85
CA ALA A 196 -0.82 1.34 2.70
C ALA A 196 0.58 1.78 3.17
N PRO A 197 1.07 1.25 4.30
CA PRO A 197 2.48 1.44 4.61
C PRO A 197 3.35 0.73 3.55
N GLY A 198 4.50 1.30 3.25
CA GLY A 198 5.42 0.77 2.23
C GLY A 198 6.46 1.81 1.85
N SER A 199 7.34 1.46 0.93
CA SER A 199 8.31 2.40 0.38
C SER A 199 7.58 3.58 -0.27
N LEU A 200 7.89 4.79 0.21
CA LEU A 200 7.13 5.99 -0.17
C LEU A 200 7.22 6.25 -1.66
N TYR A 201 8.46 6.32 -2.17
CA TYR A 201 8.74 6.69 -3.56
C TYR A 201 8.69 5.51 -4.54
N THR A 202 8.84 4.27 -4.05
CA THR A 202 8.94 3.11 -4.92
C THR A 202 7.72 2.17 -4.87
N SER A 203 6.82 2.32 -3.86
CA SER A 203 5.63 1.47 -3.76
C SER A 203 4.31 2.24 -3.71
N ILE A 204 4.26 3.44 -3.09
CA ILE A 204 2.99 4.16 -2.91
C ILE A 204 2.81 5.23 -3.98
N ILE A 205 3.81 6.10 -4.14
CA ILE A 205 3.75 7.19 -5.12
C ILE A 205 3.59 6.67 -6.56
N PRO A 206 4.25 5.58 -7.00
CA PRO A 206 4.07 5.08 -8.36
C PRO A 206 2.62 4.78 -8.73
N ASP A 207 1.80 4.30 -7.81
CA ASP A 207 0.38 4.06 -8.05
C ASP A 207 -0.38 5.37 -8.31
N LEU A 208 -0.01 6.44 -7.59
CA LEU A 208 -0.64 7.77 -7.75
C LEU A 208 -0.24 8.48 -9.05
N LEU A 209 0.88 8.07 -9.67
CA LEU A 209 1.36 8.62 -10.94
C LEU A 209 0.65 8.03 -12.15
N VAL A 210 -0.10 6.94 -11.99
CA VAL A 210 -0.86 6.33 -13.08
C VAL A 210 -2.10 7.17 -13.37
N ASN A 211 -2.32 7.53 -14.64
CA ASN A 211 -3.42 8.37 -15.05
C ASN A 211 -4.78 7.82 -14.62
N GLY A 212 -5.63 8.70 -14.10
CA GLY A 212 -6.98 8.38 -13.64
C GLY A 212 -7.06 7.98 -12.16
N ILE A 213 -5.99 7.50 -11.52
CA ILE A 213 -6.02 7.05 -10.11
C ILE A 213 -6.35 8.23 -9.17
N VAL A 214 -5.59 9.33 -9.23
CA VAL A 214 -5.80 10.49 -8.35
C VAL A 214 -7.19 11.09 -8.58
N ASP A 215 -7.64 11.20 -9.82
CA ASP A 215 -8.96 11.72 -10.13
C ASP A 215 -10.09 10.83 -9.62
N ALA A 216 -9.96 9.52 -9.69
CA ALA A 216 -10.91 8.59 -9.11
C ALA A 216 -10.95 8.71 -7.57
N ILE A 217 -9.79 8.82 -6.92
CA ILE A 217 -9.71 9.04 -5.46
C ILE A 217 -10.38 10.36 -5.07
N LYS A 218 -10.20 11.42 -5.83
CA LYS A 218 -10.85 12.72 -5.58
C LYS A 218 -12.37 12.65 -5.68
N ARG A 219 -12.89 11.93 -6.68
CA ARG A 219 -14.35 11.76 -6.88
C ARG A 219 -14.99 10.84 -5.83
N SER A 220 -14.23 9.96 -5.22
CA SER A 220 -14.74 9.00 -4.24
C SER A 220 -15.12 9.66 -2.92
N ASP A 221 -16.30 9.32 -2.36
CA ASP A 221 -16.75 9.73 -1.02
C ASP A 221 -16.19 8.87 0.11
N ALA A 222 -15.32 7.92 -0.21
CA ALA A 222 -14.69 7.03 0.75
C ALA A 222 -13.93 7.78 1.86
N LEU A 223 -13.83 7.15 3.03
CA LEU A 223 -12.86 7.56 4.04
C LEU A 223 -11.44 7.31 3.51
N LYS A 224 -10.63 8.36 3.40
CA LYS A 224 -9.26 8.29 2.87
C LYS A 224 -8.27 8.42 4.01
N VAL A 225 -7.43 7.37 4.21
CA VAL A 225 -6.49 7.30 5.33
C VAL A 225 -5.11 6.90 4.81
N TYR A 226 -4.09 7.65 5.18
CA TYR A 226 -2.71 7.23 5.03
C TYR A 226 -2.23 6.48 6.28
N ALA A 227 -1.76 5.24 6.12
CA ALA A 227 -1.11 4.47 7.17
C ALA A 227 0.41 4.71 7.08
N CYS A 228 0.92 5.64 7.87
CA CYS A 228 2.30 6.08 7.81
C CYS A 228 3.28 4.97 8.24
N ASN A 229 4.45 4.95 7.63
CA ASN A 229 5.55 4.08 8.03
C ASN A 229 5.95 4.33 9.49
N ILE A 230 6.52 3.33 10.15
CA ILE A 230 7.02 3.43 11.54
C ILE A 230 8.48 3.90 11.56
N MET A 231 9.26 3.44 10.61
CA MET A 231 10.68 3.74 10.47
C MET A 231 10.95 4.44 9.14
N THR A 232 11.88 5.37 9.13
CA THR A 232 12.44 5.88 7.87
C THR A 232 13.13 4.75 7.11
N GLN A 233 13.27 4.91 5.81
CA GLN A 233 13.89 3.92 4.94
C GLN A 233 15.21 4.47 4.41
N GLU A 234 16.29 3.73 4.70
CA GLU A 234 17.62 4.00 4.16
C GLU A 234 17.60 3.98 2.62
N GLY A 235 18.17 4.98 1.98
CA GLY A 235 18.17 5.14 0.53
C GLY A 235 16.89 5.76 -0.03
N GLU A 236 15.96 6.25 0.83
CA GLU A 236 14.70 6.83 0.39
C GLU A 236 14.26 8.02 1.26
N THR A 237 13.94 7.78 2.53
CA THR A 237 13.28 8.74 3.42
C THR A 237 14.07 9.06 4.70
N GLU A 238 15.43 9.02 4.66
CA GLU A 238 16.23 9.38 5.83
C GLU A 238 15.92 10.79 6.30
N GLY A 239 15.70 10.92 7.60
CA GLY A 239 15.39 12.20 8.25
C GLY A 239 13.98 12.73 7.98
N TYR A 240 13.08 11.96 7.34
CA TYR A 240 11.71 12.37 7.10
C TYR A 240 10.88 12.29 8.39
N THR A 241 10.06 13.32 8.60
CA THR A 241 8.97 13.35 9.56
C THR A 241 7.67 12.80 8.93
N VAL A 242 6.59 12.74 9.72
CA VAL A 242 5.26 12.40 9.17
C VAL A 242 4.82 13.45 8.16
N SER A 243 5.07 14.74 8.43
CA SER A 243 4.70 15.81 7.50
C SER A 243 5.48 15.76 6.18
N ASP A 244 6.76 15.32 6.21
CA ASP A 244 7.55 15.12 4.98
C ASP A 244 6.95 14.00 4.10
N HIS A 245 6.47 12.90 4.72
CA HIS A 245 5.78 11.83 3.98
C HIS A 245 4.48 12.32 3.36
N ILE A 246 3.67 13.09 4.10
CA ILE A 246 2.41 13.66 3.61
C ILE A 246 2.69 14.62 2.46
N ARG A 247 3.67 15.50 2.60
CA ARG A 247 4.07 16.45 1.57
C ARG A 247 4.52 15.74 0.29
N ALA A 248 5.36 14.71 0.42
CA ALA A 248 5.80 13.95 -0.75
C ALA A 248 4.62 13.29 -1.50
N LEU A 249 3.60 12.78 -0.78
CA LEU A 249 2.38 12.26 -1.40
C LEU A 249 1.58 13.35 -2.11
N PHE A 250 1.42 14.52 -1.49
CA PHE A 250 0.69 15.63 -2.08
C PHE A 250 1.42 16.24 -3.29
N ASP A 251 2.73 16.39 -3.22
CA ASP A 251 3.55 16.91 -4.32
C ASP A 251 3.53 16.01 -5.58
N HIS A 252 3.23 14.71 -5.41
CA HIS A 252 3.09 13.75 -6.51
C HIS A 252 1.64 13.47 -6.90
N SER A 253 0.67 14.12 -6.25
CA SER A 253 -0.75 13.93 -6.52
C SER A 253 -1.51 15.26 -6.45
N CYS A 254 -2.10 15.56 -5.33
CA CYS A 254 -2.75 16.84 -5.05
C CYS A 254 -2.87 17.09 -3.55
N ASP A 255 -2.92 18.34 -3.14
CA ASP A 255 -3.24 18.72 -1.77
C ASP A 255 -4.61 18.16 -1.36
N GLY A 256 -4.71 17.68 -0.12
CA GLY A 256 -5.96 17.14 0.41
C GLY A 256 -6.40 15.80 -0.18
N LEU A 257 -5.48 15.03 -0.78
CA LEU A 257 -5.79 13.69 -1.30
C LEU A 257 -6.39 12.78 -0.21
N PHE A 258 -5.99 12.99 1.04
CA PHE A 258 -6.55 12.38 2.25
C PHE A 258 -6.52 13.39 3.41
N HIS A 259 -7.34 13.14 4.44
CA HIS A 259 -7.46 14.02 5.61
C HIS A 259 -7.13 13.33 6.93
N LEU A 260 -6.82 12.05 6.92
CA LEU A 260 -6.41 11.27 8.08
C LEU A 260 -5.08 10.59 7.84
N CYS A 261 -4.20 10.63 8.83
CA CYS A 261 -2.95 9.87 8.84
C CYS A 261 -2.85 9.07 10.14
N LEU A 262 -2.75 7.75 10.03
CA LEU A 262 -2.56 6.86 11.17
C LEU A 262 -1.07 6.64 11.40
N THR A 263 -0.58 6.99 12.60
CA THR A 263 0.82 6.91 13.01
C THR A 263 1.00 6.00 14.21
N ASN A 264 2.21 5.45 14.37
CA ASN A 264 2.53 4.64 15.54
C ASN A 264 2.96 5.51 16.73
N ASN A 265 2.34 5.28 17.90
CA ASN A 265 2.79 5.81 19.18
C ASN A 265 3.26 4.70 20.15
N GLY A 266 3.30 3.45 19.70
CA GLY A 266 3.79 2.34 20.50
C GLY A 266 5.30 2.41 20.72
N THR A 267 5.73 2.02 21.91
CA THR A 267 7.15 1.98 22.27
C THR A 267 7.87 0.83 21.55
N LEU A 268 9.06 1.10 21.02
CA LEU A 268 9.93 0.12 20.41
C LEU A 268 11.12 -0.20 21.34
N PRO A 269 11.62 -1.45 21.37
CA PRO A 269 12.80 -1.80 22.15
C PRO A 269 14.02 -0.98 21.69
N GLN A 270 14.72 -0.37 22.64
CA GLN A 270 15.88 0.49 22.36
C GLN A 270 16.97 -0.23 21.55
N THR A 271 17.19 -1.52 21.84
CA THR A 271 18.16 -2.35 21.11
C THR A 271 17.83 -2.52 19.61
N VAL A 272 16.54 -2.49 19.28
CA VAL A 272 16.09 -2.56 17.88
C VAL A 272 16.25 -1.20 17.22
N VAL A 273 15.82 -0.12 17.88
CA VAL A 273 15.97 1.26 17.38
C VAL A 273 17.44 1.56 17.05
N GLU A 274 18.36 1.17 17.97
CA GLU A 274 19.78 1.40 17.77
C GLU A 274 20.33 0.66 16.52
N LYS A 275 19.89 -0.57 16.27
CA LYS A 275 20.26 -1.31 15.04
C LYS A 275 19.80 -0.62 13.77
N TYR A 276 18.64 0.06 13.80
CA TYR A 276 18.15 0.85 12.67
C TYR A 276 18.99 2.11 12.46
N ARG A 277 19.35 2.82 13.56
CA ARG A 277 20.23 4.01 13.50
C ARG A 277 21.59 3.71 12.88
N GLN A 278 22.19 2.56 13.23
CA GLN A 278 23.45 2.10 12.63
C GLN A 278 23.36 1.91 11.11
N ARG A 279 22.16 1.79 10.57
CA ARG A 279 21.87 1.66 9.13
C ARG A 279 21.27 2.92 8.51
N GLY A 280 21.30 4.04 9.23
CA GLY A 280 20.76 5.31 8.74
C GLY A 280 19.22 5.40 8.73
N ALA A 281 18.53 4.52 9.46
CA ALA A 281 17.08 4.56 9.58
C ALA A 281 16.67 4.89 11.03
N GLU A 282 15.60 5.66 11.19
CA GLU A 282 15.12 6.15 12.48
C GLU A 282 13.62 5.93 12.62
N VAL A 283 13.13 6.00 13.88
CA VAL A 283 11.68 6.10 14.12
C VAL A 283 11.18 7.41 13.56
N ILE A 284 10.12 7.36 12.75
CA ILE A 284 9.56 8.57 12.14
C ILE A 284 8.99 9.47 13.24
N PHE A 285 9.50 10.70 13.31
CA PHE A 285 9.00 11.70 14.21
C PHE A 285 7.65 12.25 13.73
N CYS A 286 6.66 12.28 14.63
CA CYS A 286 5.35 12.83 14.34
C CYS A 286 5.30 14.31 14.71
N ASP A 287 5.48 15.18 13.75
CA ASP A 287 5.36 16.64 13.82
C ASP A 287 3.91 17.05 13.54
N LYS A 288 3.04 16.77 14.50
CA LYS A 288 1.58 16.87 14.41
C LYS A 288 1.10 18.23 13.90
N GLU A 289 1.65 19.33 14.41
CA GLU A 289 1.26 20.69 14.04
C GLU A 289 1.50 20.96 12.54
N SER A 290 2.63 20.47 12.00
CA SER A 290 2.94 20.58 10.57
C SER A 290 1.95 19.77 9.70
N CYS A 291 1.53 18.60 10.18
CA CYS A 291 0.53 17.78 9.49
C CYS A 291 -0.85 18.45 9.50
N GLU A 292 -1.27 18.98 10.66
CA GLU A 292 -2.55 19.70 10.80
C GLU A 292 -2.59 20.96 9.94
N ALA A 293 -1.47 21.67 9.78
CA ALA A 293 -1.35 22.81 8.87
C ALA A 293 -1.57 22.44 7.39
N MET A 294 -1.34 21.18 7.02
CA MET A 294 -1.67 20.64 5.69
C MET A 294 -3.09 20.07 5.60
N GLY A 295 -3.92 20.23 6.63
CA GLY A 295 -5.30 19.73 6.68
C GLY A 295 -5.41 18.23 6.99
N VAL A 296 -4.36 17.61 7.56
CA VAL A 296 -4.35 16.18 7.87
C VAL A 296 -4.39 15.96 9.38
N GLU A 297 -5.46 15.34 9.86
CA GLU A 297 -5.63 14.93 11.26
C GLU A 297 -4.76 13.72 11.56
N ILE A 298 -4.00 13.75 12.64
CA ILE A 298 -3.14 12.65 13.07
C ILE A 298 -3.85 11.76 14.09
N ILE A 299 -3.94 10.48 13.76
CA ILE A 299 -4.47 9.41 14.61
C ILE A 299 -3.30 8.57 15.09
N SER A 300 -2.89 8.75 16.34
CA SER A 300 -1.77 8.00 16.92
C SER A 300 -2.26 6.75 17.67
N ARG A 301 -1.76 5.57 17.27
CA ARG A 301 -2.12 4.27 17.85
C ARG A 301 -0.90 3.36 17.99
N ALA A 302 -0.94 2.41 18.91
CA ALA A 302 0.11 1.41 19.08
C ALA A 302 -0.06 0.29 18.02
N VAL A 303 0.51 0.51 16.84
CA VAL A 303 0.37 -0.40 15.68
C VAL A 303 1.67 -1.09 15.29
N ALA A 304 2.77 -0.84 16.03
CA ALA A 304 4.05 -1.46 15.77
C ALA A 304 4.18 -2.84 16.44
N THR A 305 4.99 -3.70 15.85
CA THR A 305 5.51 -4.93 16.42
C THR A 305 6.96 -5.14 15.97
N VAL A 306 7.68 -5.99 16.69
CA VAL A 306 9.03 -6.41 16.29
C VAL A 306 8.99 -7.91 15.97
N ASP A 307 9.33 -8.26 14.75
CA ASP A 307 9.43 -9.63 14.27
C ASP A 307 10.83 -9.88 13.70
N ASN A 308 11.51 -10.92 14.20
CA ASN A 308 12.87 -11.26 13.79
C ASN A 308 13.85 -10.07 13.79
N GLY A 309 13.73 -9.18 14.79
CA GLY A 309 14.55 -7.97 14.92
C GLY A 309 14.22 -6.86 13.91
N ARG A 310 13.11 -6.96 13.19
CA ARG A 310 12.61 -5.96 12.28
C ARG A 310 11.34 -5.31 12.82
N VAL A 311 11.26 -3.99 12.75
CA VAL A 311 10.04 -3.25 13.04
C VAL A 311 9.05 -3.44 11.90
N ARG A 312 7.81 -3.80 12.23
CA ARG A 312 6.71 -4.01 11.30
C ARG A 312 5.43 -3.44 11.88
N HIS A 313 4.44 -3.19 11.05
CA HIS A 313 3.08 -3.01 11.53
C HIS A 313 2.54 -4.34 12.05
N ASN A 314 1.87 -4.30 13.20
CA ASN A 314 1.05 -5.41 13.66
C ASN A 314 -0.21 -5.45 12.79
N SER A 315 -0.35 -6.48 11.95
CA SER A 315 -1.42 -6.58 10.96
C SER A 315 -2.83 -6.49 11.59
N GLY A 316 -3.03 -7.19 12.71
CA GLY A 316 -4.32 -7.20 13.41
C GLY A 316 -4.65 -5.86 14.08
N HIS A 317 -3.67 -5.25 14.75
CA HIS A 317 -3.87 -3.95 15.38
C HIS A 317 -4.09 -2.83 14.34
N LEU A 318 -3.28 -2.79 13.28
CA LEU A 318 -3.44 -1.81 12.22
C LEU A 318 -4.83 -1.90 11.58
N ALA A 319 -5.26 -3.11 11.19
CA ALA A 319 -6.58 -3.31 10.59
C ALA A 319 -7.70 -2.93 11.56
N ARG A 320 -7.60 -3.32 12.85
CA ARG A 320 -8.59 -2.96 13.87
C ARG A 320 -8.78 -1.45 14.00
N GLU A 321 -7.68 -0.70 14.10
CA GLU A 321 -7.75 0.76 14.23
C GLU A 321 -8.35 1.42 12.98
N LEU A 322 -7.98 0.97 11.78
CA LEU A 322 -8.54 1.48 10.53
C LEU A 322 -10.04 1.19 10.43
N MET A 323 -10.47 -0.02 10.79
CA MET A 323 -11.90 -0.38 10.77
C MET A 323 -12.70 0.37 11.83
N ALA A 324 -12.10 0.68 12.99
CA ALA A 324 -12.72 1.53 14.00
C ALA A 324 -12.94 2.97 13.49
N LEU A 325 -11.96 3.55 12.78
CA LEU A 325 -12.10 4.87 12.14
C LEU A 325 -13.25 4.89 11.13
N HIS A 326 -13.38 3.84 10.32
CA HIS A 326 -14.50 3.72 9.38
C HIS A 326 -15.85 3.68 10.12
N ALA A 327 -15.98 2.86 11.16
CA ALA A 327 -17.22 2.73 11.94
C ALA A 327 -17.61 4.06 12.61
N GLU A 328 -16.64 4.77 13.21
CA GLU A 328 -16.87 6.09 13.83
C GLU A 328 -17.42 7.11 12.84
N ARG A 329 -16.85 7.16 11.62
CA ARG A 329 -17.34 8.06 10.57
C ARG A 329 -18.74 7.72 10.14
N THR A 330 -19.05 6.45 9.93
CA THR A 330 -20.40 5.98 9.52
C THR A 330 -21.45 6.39 10.56
N ILE A 331 -21.14 6.25 11.85
CA ILE A 331 -22.04 6.66 12.94
C ILE A 331 -22.24 8.18 12.95
N ARG A 332 -21.19 8.97 12.77
CA ARG A 332 -21.28 10.45 12.71
C ARG A 332 -22.16 10.92 11.56
N VAL A 333 -22.01 10.34 10.38
CA VAL A 333 -22.84 10.66 9.20
C VAL A 333 -24.30 10.29 9.43
N ALA A 334 -24.57 9.08 9.94
CA ALA A 334 -25.94 8.64 10.27
C ALA A 334 -26.58 9.49 11.37
N GLY A 335 -25.81 9.91 12.38
CA GLY A 335 -26.28 10.80 13.46
C GLY A 335 -26.57 12.23 12.97
N ALA A 336 -25.81 12.75 12.02
CA ALA A 336 -26.03 14.04 11.39
C ALA A 336 -27.32 14.02 10.53
N SER A 337 -27.56 12.95 9.78
CA SER A 337 -28.77 12.77 8.96
C SER A 337 -30.04 12.75 9.80
N LYS A 338 -30.01 12.17 11.01
CA LYS A 338 -31.16 12.14 11.93
C LYS A 338 -31.49 13.52 12.53
N LYS A 339 -30.55 14.45 12.60
CA LYS A 339 -30.78 15.81 13.11
C LYS A 339 -31.48 16.74 12.10
N GLN A 340 -31.57 16.36 10.85
CA GLN A 340 -32.22 17.14 9.78
C GLN A 340 -33.68 16.77 9.54
N ILE A 341 -34.30 15.87 10.33
CA ILE A 341 -35.73 15.58 10.23
C ILE A 341 -36.46 16.73 10.96
N PRO A 342 -37.26 17.60 10.28
CA PRO A 342 -38.08 18.60 10.94
C PRO A 342 -39.06 17.93 11.86
N ARG A 343 -39.11 18.32 13.14
CA ARG A 343 -40.20 17.94 14.04
C ARG A 343 -41.48 18.61 13.51
N TYR A 344 -42.28 17.87 12.76
CA TYR A 344 -43.67 18.29 12.56
C TYR A 344 -44.36 18.41 13.90
N ARG A 345 -44.74 19.64 14.33
CA ARG A 345 -45.69 19.89 15.40
C ARG A 345 -46.98 19.23 15.02
N ARG A 346 -47.45 18.29 15.82
CA ARG A 346 -48.85 17.94 15.86
C ARG A 346 -49.57 19.11 16.53
N GLU A 347 -50.27 19.90 15.77
CA GLU A 347 -51.34 20.75 16.33
C GLU A 347 -52.54 19.86 16.61
N THR A 348 -53.00 19.96 17.85
CA THR A 348 -54.24 19.34 18.39
C THR A 348 -55.46 20.00 17.80
#